data_a1c6d0d3a18999f9a03b884358c8f443
#
_entry.id   a1c6d0d3a18999f9a03b884358c8f443
#
_cell.length_a   1.000
_cell.length_b   1.000
_cell.length_c   1.000
_cell.angle_alpha   90.00
_cell.angle_beta   90.00
_cell.angle_gamma   90.00
#
_symmetry.space_group_name_H-M   'P 1'
#
loop_
_entity.id
_entity.type
_entity.pdbx_description
1 polymer ?
#
loop_
_entity_poly.entity_id
_entity_poly.type
_entity_poly.pdbx_seq_one_letter_code
_entity_poly.pdbx_strand_id
1 'polypeptide(L)'
;MDMDALLMQELGKFIQCSHHALYFPTTHAPRQPELLPRERRLLLPLYRQGSLLGVLMLHGVKVRDARLLLPQLPAIADLCLELLARVKATRVDAVTGLATENVLYGSMEDEAARVREIFADPSRGDGQSSPLHRLCMGLVLLHFSNGREIVGRMGFRFADELMRRAAEALQEELPSDVVAARVGRFGMALLL
;
A
#
# COMPACT_ATOMS: atom_id res chain seq x y z
N MET A 1 10.42 2.73 -1.95
CA MET A 1 10.40 3.91 -1.04
C MET A 1 9.23 3.72 -0.11
N ASP A 2 9.50 3.66 1.18
CA ASP A 2 8.50 3.40 2.21
C ASP A 2 7.50 4.57 2.27
N MET A 3 6.20 4.26 2.24
CA MET A 3 5.12 5.25 2.29
C MET A 3 5.18 6.06 3.58
N ASP A 4 5.49 5.38 4.68
CA ASP A 4 5.56 5.99 6.00
C ASP A 4 6.70 7.00 6.09
N ALA A 5 7.88 6.66 5.54
CA ALA A 5 9.01 7.55 5.47
C ALA A 5 8.72 8.80 4.62
N LEU A 6 8.07 8.63 3.46
CA LEU A 6 7.69 9.75 2.60
C LEU A 6 6.66 10.67 3.27
N LEU A 7 5.61 10.09 3.87
CA LEU A 7 4.60 10.84 4.61
C LEU A 7 5.22 11.62 5.78
N MET A 8 6.10 10.97 6.57
CA MET A 8 6.77 11.64 7.68
C MET A 8 7.71 12.75 7.22
N GLN A 9 8.42 12.54 6.12
CA GLN A 9 9.30 13.57 5.55
C GLN A 9 8.51 14.80 5.09
N GLU A 10 7.40 14.61 4.38
CA GLU A 10 6.59 15.72 3.87
C GLU A 10 5.78 16.40 4.99
N LEU A 11 5.15 15.63 5.88
CA LEU A 11 4.44 16.18 7.03
C LEU A 11 5.36 16.92 8.00
N GLY A 12 6.60 16.43 8.17
CA GLY A 12 7.59 17.04 9.05
C GLY A 12 7.98 18.46 8.65
N LYS A 13 7.74 18.87 7.41
CA LYS A 13 7.93 20.24 6.95
C LYS A 13 6.91 21.22 7.56
N PHE A 14 5.73 20.73 7.94
CA PHE A 14 4.61 21.54 8.43
C PHE A 14 4.30 21.28 9.91
N ILE A 15 4.39 20.03 10.35
CA ILE A 15 3.97 19.59 11.67
C ILE A 15 5.05 18.69 12.30
N GLN A 16 5.52 19.05 13.49
CA GLN A 16 6.36 18.15 14.26
C GLN A 16 5.48 17.12 14.96
N CYS A 17 5.61 15.86 14.58
CA CYS A 17 4.94 14.72 15.19
C CYS A 17 5.94 13.58 15.43
N SER A 18 5.62 12.66 16.35
CA SER A 18 6.48 11.51 16.66
C SER A 18 6.20 10.32 15.75
N HIS A 19 4.94 10.07 15.44
CA HIS A 19 4.49 9.01 14.54
C HIS A 19 3.10 9.32 14.01
N HIS A 20 2.67 8.58 12.99
CA HIS A 20 1.35 8.68 12.40
C HIS A 20 0.71 7.30 12.25
N ALA A 21 -0.60 7.28 12.11
CA ALA A 21 -1.39 6.10 11.77
C ALA A 21 -2.55 6.50 10.88
N LEU A 22 -2.85 5.70 9.87
CA LEU A 22 -4.06 5.83 9.06
C LEU A 22 -5.08 4.80 9.57
N TYR A 23 -6.26 5.24 9.96
CA TYR A 23 -7.31 4.33 10.36
C TYR A 23 -8.62 4.60 9.61
N PHE A 24 -9.46 3.57 9.54
CA PHE A 24 -10.74 3.60 8.83
C PHE A 24 -11.87 3.47 9.85
N PRO A 25 -12.50 4.59 10.28
CA PRO A 25 -13.54 4.55 11.30
C PRO A 25 -14.80 3.89 10.76
N THR A 26 -15.39 3.00 11.55
CA THR A 26 -16.63 2.29 11.20
C THR A 26 -17.90 3.03 11.64
N THR A 27 -17.82 3.91 12.63
CA THR A 27 -19.01 4.53 13.26
C THR A 27 -18.96 6.05 13.37
N HIS A 28 -17.85 6.63 13.81
CA HIS A 28 -17.71 8.08 13.98
C HIS A 28 -16.35 8.55 13.45
N ALA A 29 -16.39 9.34 12.38
CA ALA A 29 -15.22 10.05 11.89
C ALA A 29 -15.38 11.55 12.14
N PRO A 30 -14.30 12.27 12.49
CA PRO A 30 -14.35 13.72 12.54
C PRO A 30 -14.65 14.25 11.13
N ARG A 31 -15.59 15.21 11.02
CA ARG A 31 -15.91 15.83 9.72
C ARG A 31 -14.90 16.89 9.30
N GLN A 32 -14.14 17.40 10.25
CA GLN A 32 -13.13 18.43 10.06
C GLN A 32 -11.85 18.04 10.83
N PRO A 33 -10.70 18.58 10.44
CA PRO A 33 -9.48 18.42 11.22
C PRO A 33 -9.68 18.82 12.68
N GLU A 34 -9.24 17.96 13.59
CA GLU A 34 -9.41 18.16 15.02
C GLU A 34 -8.07 18.03 15.74
N LEU A 35 -7.69 19.12 16.44
CA LEU A 35 -6.51 19.11 17.29
C LEU A 35 -6.92 18.81 18.73
N LEU A 36 -6.35 17.76 19.30
CA LEU A 36 -6.51 17.34 20.70
C LEU A 36 -5.25 17.69 21.50
N PRO A 37 -5.13 18.91 22.05
CA PRO A 37 -3.87 19.39 22.63
C PRO A 37 -3.44 18.59 23.86
N ARG A 38 -4.40 18.16 24.70
CA ARG A 38 -4.13 17.36 25.89
C ARG A 38 -3.52 16.00 25.58
N GLU A 39 -3.93 15.41 24.47
CA GLU A 39 -3.46 14.10 24.00
C GLU A 39 -2.27 14.24 23.04
N ARG A 40 -1.90 15.46 22.67
CA ARG A 40 -0.91 15.76 21.64
C ARG A 40 -1.20 15.02 20.34
N ARG A 41 -2.48 14.99 19.94
CA ARG A 41 -2.96 14.32 18.72
C ARG A 41 -3.59 15.33 17.77
N LEU A 42 -3.43 15.06 16.50
CA LEU A 42 -4.14 15.74 15.43
C LEU A 42 -4.82 14.68 14.56
N LEU A 43 -6.11 14.84 14.36
CA LEU A 43 -6.94 14.02 13.48
C LEU A 43 -7.17 14.78 12.18
N LEU A 44 -6.75 14.19 11.07
CA LEU A 44 -6.94 14.74 9.73
C LEU A 44 -7.85 13.79 8.93
N PRO A 45 -9.15 14.08 8.80
CA PRO A 45 -10.02 13.29 7.95
C PRO A 45 -9.68 13.55 6.48
N LEU A 46 -9.49 12.47 5.73
CA LEU A 46 -9.12 12.51 4.32
C LEU A 46 -10.36 12.23 3.47
N TYR A 47 -10.91 13.28 2.86
CA TYR A 47 -12.07 13.21 1.98
C TYR A 47 -11.68 13.31 0.51
N ARG A 48 -12.22 12.44 -0.33
CA ARG A 48 -12.11 12.53 -1.78
C ARG A 48 -13.50 12.48 -2.39
N GLN A 49 -13.86 13.52 -3.13
CA GLN A 49 -15.19 13.64 -3.77
C GLN A 49 -16.37 13.43 -2.79
N GLY A 50 -16.23 13.94 -1.56
CA GLY A 50 -17.25 13.82 -0.52
C GLY A 50 -17.26 12.50 0.26
N SER A 51 -16.49 11.50 -0.18
CA SER A 51 -16.36 10.22 0.53
C SER A 51 -15.13 10.23 1.45
N LEU A 52 -15.31 9.77 2.68
CA LEU A 52 -14.21 9.61 3.64
C LEU A 52 -13.36 8.40 3.24
N LEU A 53 -12.08 8.62 2.95
CA LEU A 53 -11.12 7.55 2.65
C LEU A 53 -10.47 6.99 3.91
N GLY A 54 -10.37 7.79 4.96
CA GLY A 54 -9.76 7.42 6.22
C GLY A 54 -9.45 8.65 7.06
N VAL A 55 -8.91 8.43 8.25
CA VAL A 55 -8.46 9.50 9.14
C VAL A 55 -7.00 9.29 9.45
N LEU A 56 -6.17 10.26 9.07
CA LEU A 56 -4.77 10.28 9.44
C LEU A 56 -4.63 10.86 10.84
N MET A 57 -4.13 10.05 11.77
CA MET A 57 -3.88 10.44 13.16
C MET A 57 -2.39 10.70 13.35
N LEU A 58 -2.05 11.91 13.74
CA LEU A 58 -0.69 12.29 14.10
C LEU A 58 -0.55 12.30 15.63
N HIS A 59 0.49 11.65 16.14
CA HIS A 59 0.78 11.56 17.56
C HIS A 59 2.01 12.38 17.94
N GLY A 60 2.06 12.82 19.20
CA GLY A 60 3.17 13.62 19.72
C GLY A 60 3.30 14.98 19.05
N VAL A 61 2.19 15.51 18.56
CA VAL A 61 2.15 16.78 17.84
C VAL A 61 2.60 17.93 18.76
N LYS A 62 3.61 18.68 18.29
CA LYS A 62 4.07 19.90 18.95
C LYS A 62 3.57 21.08 18.14
N VAL A 63 2.59 21.78 18.68
CA VAL A 63 2.03 22.98 18.06
C VAL A 63 2.56 24.20 18.80
N ARG A 64 3.28 25.08 18.09
CA ARG A 64 3.73 26.36 18.66
C ARG A 64 2.57 27.37 18.74
N ASP A 65 1.75 27.42 17.68
CA ASP A 65 0.58 28.28 17.62
C ASP A 65 -0.55 27.55 16.85
N ALA A 66 -1.59 27.15 17.58
CA ALA A 66 -2.76 26.48 17.00
C ALA A 66 -3.54 27.38 16.05
N ARG A 67 -3.53 28.72 16.24
CA ARG A 67 -4.25 29.65 15.40
C ARG A 67 -3.65 29.76 13.99
N LEU A 68 -2.34 29.56 13.88
CA LEU A 68 -1.64 29.52 12.60
C LEU A 68 -1.78 28.18 11.90
N LEU A 69 -1.85 27.08 12.66
CA LEU A 69 -1.94 25.73 12.13
C LEU A 69 -3.34 25.40 11.60
N LEU A 70 -4.40 25.70 12.36
CA LEU A 70 -5.77 25.31 12.04
C LEU A 70 -6.23 25.69 10.61
N PRO A 71 -5.95 26.91 10.11
CA PRO A 71 -6.34 27.29 8.74
C PRO A 71 -5.59 26.52 7.65
N GLN A 72 -4.42 25.93 7.96
CA GLN A 72 -3.59 25.20 7.00
C GLN A 72 -3.94 23.71 6.93
N LEU A 73 -4.69 23.18 7.91
CA LEU A 73 -4.99 21.75 7.99
C LEU A 73 -5.73 21.19 6.77
N PRO A 74 -6.67 21.89 6.13
CA PRO A 74 -7.28 21.40 4.88
C PRO A 74 -6.25 21.19 3.76
N ALA A 75 -5.35 22.17 3.55
CA ALA A 75 -4.30 22.05 2.54
C ALA A 75 -3.30 20.92 2.85
N ILE A 76 -3.01 20.69 4.12
CA ILE A 76 -2.18 19.55 4.56
C ILE A 76 -2.91 18.23 4.31
N ALA A 77 -4.22 18.14 4.55
CA ALA A 77 -5.01 16.96 4.24
C ALA A 77 -5.02 16.66 2.73
N ASP A 78 -5.19 17.68 1.89
CA ASP A 78 -5.13 17.54 0.43
C ASP A 78 -3.74 17.05 -0.04
N LEU A 79 -2.66 17.59 0.53
CA LEU A 79 -1.31 17.11 0.26
C LEU A 79 -1.14 15.63 0.63
N CYS A 80 -1.65 15.22 1.80
CA CYS A 80 -1.62 13.80 2.21
C CYS A 80 -2.40 12.92 1.22
N LEU A 81 -3.55 13.39 0.73
CA LEU A 81 -4.34 12.67 -0.29
C LEU A 81 -3.58 12.51 -1.60
N GLU A 82 -2.90 13.57 -2.06
CA GLU A 82 -2.07 13.49 -3.26
C GLU A 82 -0.91 12.50 -3.10
N LEU A 83 -0.22 12.53 -1.96
CA LEU A 83 0.86 11.60 -1.66
C LEU A 83 0.36 10.15 -1.64
N LEU A 84 -0.76 9.89 -0.95
CA LEU A 84 -1.39 8.57 -0.91
C LEU A 84 -1.82 8.10 -2.31
N ALA A 85 -2.37 9.00 -3.13
CA ALA A 85 -2.76 8.69 -4.51
C ALA A 85 -1.54 8.34 -5.37
N ARG A 86 -0.43 9.07 -5.25
CA ARG A 86 0.83 8.78 -5.95
C ARG A 86 1.39 7.42 -5.54
N VAL A 87 1.44 7.16 -4.22
CA VAL A 87 1.91 5.86 -3.71
C VAL A 87 1.02 4.73 -4.21
N LYS A 88 -0.31 4.90 -4.18
CA LYS A 88 -1.23 3.90 -4.74
C LYS A 88 -0.99 3.68 -6.23
N ALA A 89 -0.80 4.74 -7.02
CA ALA A 89 -0.53 4.64 -8.45
C ALA A 89 0.81 3.93 -8.77
N THR A 90 1.79 3.97 -7.85
CA THR A 90 3.05 3.23 -8.00
C THR A 90 3.00 1.80 -7.49
N ARG A 91 1.99 1.45 -6.70
CA ARG A 91 1.86 0.10 -6.08
C ARG A 91 0.85 -0.79 -6.78
N VAL A 92 -0.12 -0.23 -7.47
CA VAL A 92 -1.23 -0.96 -8.12
C VAL A 92 -1.22 -0.68 -9.61
N ASP A 93 -1.24 -1.74 -10.42
CA ASP A 93 -1.37 -1.64 -11.87
C ASP A 93 -2.78 -1.17 -12.25
N ALA A 94 -2.86 -0.12 -13.07
CA ALA A 94 -4.13 0.55 -13.40
C ALA A 94 -5.07 -0.30 -14.27
N VAL A 95 -4.54 -1.31 -14.98
CA VAL A 95 -5.33 -2.19 -15.86
C VAL A 95 -5.90 -3.37 -15.10
N THR A 96 -5.05 -4.04 -14.32
CA THR A 96 -5.39 -5.30 -13.67
C THR A 96 -5.83 -5.16 -12.21
N GLY A 97 -5.52 -4.04 -11.56
CA GLY A 97 -5.73 -3.89 -10.12
C GLY A 97 -4.78 -4.72 -9.25
N LEU A 98 -3.90 -5.53 -9.84
CA LEU A 98 -2.85 -6.27 -9.14
C LEU A 98 -1.74 -5.33 -8.65
N ALA A 99 -0.86 -5.84 -7.79
CA ALA A 99 0.35 -5.12 -7.43
C ALA A 99 1.22 -4.83 -8.66
N THR A 100 2.03 -3.78 -8.59
CA THR A 100 3.04 -3.52 -9.61
C THR A 100 4.27 -4.40 -9.39
N GLU A 101 5.09 -4.52 -10.43
CA GLU A 101 6.37 -5.24 -10.40
C GLU A 101 7.31 -4.74 -9.27
N ASN A 102 7.30 -3.44 -8.99
CA ASN A 102 8.08 -2.86 -7.88
C ASN A 102 7.62 -3.37 -6.50
N VAL A 103 6.32 -3.55 -6.31
CA VAL A 103 5.79 -4.14 -5.07
C VAL A 103 6.18 -5.61 -4.95
N LEU A 104 6.14 -6.35 -6.05
CA LEU A 104 6.57 -7.75 -6.08
C LEU A 104 8.04 -7.88 -5.65
N TYR A 105 8.94 -7.09 -6.25
CA TYR A 105 10.36 -7.12 -5.88
C TYR A 105 10.60 -6.74 -4.42
N GLY A 106 9.94 -5.69 -3.93
CA GLY A 106 10.01 -5.33 -2.51
C GLY A 106 9.56 -6.46 -1.59
N SER A 107 8.43 -7.10 -1.90
CA SER A 107 7.94 -8.25 -1.13
C SER A 107 8.89 -9.45 -1.17
N MET A 108 9.54 -9.70 -2.31
CA MET A 108 10.56 -10.74 -2.43
C MET A 108 11.81 -10.43 -1.59
N GLU A 109 12.24 -9.17 -1.56
CA GLU A 109 13.38 -8.74 -0.74
C GLU A 109 13.08 -8.86 0.76
N ASP A 110 11.88 -8.44 1.19
CA ASP A 110 11.42 -8.54 2.57
C ASP A 110 11.34 -10.02 3.01
N GLU A 111 10.79 -10.89 2.17
CA GLU A 111 10.69 -12.31 2.45
C GLU A 111 12.07 -12.99 2.48
N ALA A 112 12.96 -12.63 1.56
CA ALA A 112 14.33 -13.12 1.57
C ALA A 112 15.13 -12.65 2.79
N ALA A 113 14.86 -11.43 3.28
CA ALA A 113 15.45 -10.93 4.53
C ALA A 113 14.94 -11.71 5.74
N ARG A 114 13.63 -11.98 5.80
CA ARG A 114 12.99 -12.79 6.85
C ARG A 114 13.56 -14.21 6.89
N VAL A 115 13.70 -14.84 5.74
CA VAL A 115 14.29 -16.17 5.63
C VAL A 115 15.73 -16.18 6.15
N ARG A 116 16.55 -15.19 5.76
CA ARG A 116 17.94 -15.06 6.26
C ARG A 116 18.01 -14.88 7.78
N GLU A 117 17.09 -14.10 8.36
CA GLU A 117 17.04 -13.87 9.81
C GLU A 117 16.72 -15.17 10.57
N ILE A 118 15.78 -15.98 10.07
CA ILE A 118 15.45 -17.29 10.65
C ILE A 118 16.64 -18.25 10.58
N PHE A 119 17.40 -18.27 9.48
CA PHE A 119 18.61 -19.10 9.37
C PHE A 119 19.75 -18.61 10.26
N ALA A 120 19.84 -17.30 10.51
CA ALA A 120 20.87 -16.73 11.39
C ALA A 120 20.62 -17.04 12.88
N ASP A 121 19.33 -17.15 13.30
CA ASP A 121 18.96 -17.47 14.68
C ASP A 121 17.79 -18.45 14.74
N PRO A 122 18.07 -19.78 14.63
CA PRO A 122 17.04 -20.82 14.66
C PRO A 122 16.22 -20.86 15.97
N SER A 123 16.71 -20.24 17.06
CA SER A 123 16.02 -20.23 18.36
C SER A 123 14.84 -19.25 18.41
N ARG A 124 14.73 -18.33 17.47
CA ARG A 124 13.61 -17.38 17.34
C ARG A 124 12.39 -17.93 16.60
N GLY A 125 12.47 -19.15 16.05
CA GLY A 125 11.32 -19.80 15.43
C GLY A 125 10.28 -20.20 16.50
N ASP A 126 9.04 -19.73 16.37
CA ASP A 126 7.92 -20.16 17.21
C ASP A 126 7.86 -21.67 17.27
N GLY A 127 8.06 -22.25 18.45
CA GLY A 127 8.31 -23.68 18.69
C GLY A 127 7.17 -24.65 18.38
N GLN A 128 6.22 -24.31 17.48
CA GLN A 128 5.08 -25.16 17.15
C GLN A 128 4.96 -25.61 15.68
N SER A 129 5.83 -25.16 14.78
CA SER A 129 5.83 -25.65 13.39
C SER A 129 7.26 -25.92 12.95
N SER A 130 7.49 -27.05 12.32
CA SER A 130 8.81 -27.37 11.73
C SER A 130 9.31 -26.18 10.91
N PRO A 131 10.49 -25.62 11.19
CA PRO A 131 11.00 -24.40 10.52
C PRO A 131 11.04 -24.54 9.00
N LEU A 132 11.16 -25.74 8.49
CA LEU A 132 11.30 -26.05 7.07
C LEU A 132 10.04 -25.74 6.24
N HIS A 133 8.83 -25.78 6.82
CA HIS A 133 7.59 -25.49 6.07
C HIS A 133 7.32 -23.99 5.89
N ARG A 134 8.01 -23.12 6.65
CA ARG A 134 7.87 -21.66 6.55
C ARG A 134 9.02 -20.98 5.81
N LEU A 135 9.97 -21.76 5.31
CA LEU A 135 11.22 -21.27 4.71
C LEU A 135 11.22 -21.31 3.18
N CYS A 136 10.10 -21.66 2.57
CA CYS A 136 10.01 -21.71 1.12
C CYS A 136 9.24 -20.49 0.60
N MET A 137 9.94 -19.64 -0.13
CA MET A 137 9.33 -18.62 -0.98
C MET A 137 9.06 -19.26 -2.35
N GLY A 138 7.79 -19.27 -2.78
CA GLY A 138 7.40 -19.73 -4.09
C GLY A 138 7.11 -18.57 -5.03
N LEU A 139 7.65 -18.61 -6.25
CA LEU A 139 7.30 -17.65 -7.30
C LEU A 139 6.69 -18.39 -8.48
N VAL A 140 5.43 -18.06 -8.79
CA VAL A 140 4.73 -18.59 -9.97
C VAL A 140 4.59 -17.48 -11.01
N LEU A 141 5.02 -17.75 -12.23
CA LEU A 141 4.88 -16.83 -13.35
C LEU A 141 3.82 -17.35 -14.32
N LEU A 142 2.81 -16.52 -14.60
CA LEU A 142 1.77 -16.77 -15.59
C LEU A 142 2.02 -15.85 -16.79
N HIS A 143 2.03 -16.37 -18.00
CA HIS A 143 2.29 -15.59 -19.18
C HIS A 143 1.39 -16.00 -20.34
N PHE A 144 0.73 -15.02 -20.99
CA PHE A 144 -0.02 -15.23 -22.23
C PHE A 144 0.93 -15.23 -23.42
N SER A 145 1.30 -16.40 -23.91
CA SER A 145 2.28 -16.59 -25.00
C SER A 145 1.84 -15.96 -26.33
N ASN A 146 0.52 -15.91 -26.58
CA ASN A 146 -0.09 -15.34 -27.77
C ASN A 146 -0.46 -13.85 -27.64
N GLY A 147 -0.01 -13.14 -26.61
CA GLY A 147 -0.39 -11.76 -26.32
C GLY A 147 -0.11 -10.77 -27.47
N ARG A 148 1.02 -10.95 -28.19
CA ARG A 148 1.34 -10.13 -29.36
C ARG A 148 0.37 -10.34 -30.51
N GLU A 149 -0.05 -11.58 -30.76
CA GLU A 149 -1.04 -11.93 -31.78
C GLU A 149 -2.42 -11.35 -31.43
N ILE A 150 -2.82 -11.41 -30.17
CA ILE A 150 -4.06 -10.80 -29.67
C ILE A 150 -4.06 -9.30 -29.95
N VAL A 151 -2.97 -8.59 -29.64
CA VAL A 151 -2.86 -7.16 -29.92
C VAL A 151 -2.93 -6.89 -31.42
N GLY A 152 -2.24 -7.68 -32.24
CA GLY A 152 -2.24 -7.50 -33.70
C GLY A 152 -3.61 -7.70 -34.35
N ARG A 153 -4.43 -8.61 -33.83
CA ARG A 153 -5.76 -8.93 -34.36
C ARG A 153 -6.90 -8.14 -33.71
N MET A 154 -6.85 -7.94 -32.40
CA MET A 154 -7.96 -7.42 -31.61
C MET A 154 -7.68 -6.03 -31.01
N GLY A 155 -6.44 -5.56 -31.08
CA GLY A 155 -6.00 -4.28 -30.53
C GLY A 155 -5.68 -4.30 -29.04
N PHE A 156 -5.10 -3.19 -28.57
CA PHE A 156 -4.63 -3.03 -27.20
C PHE A 156 -5.75 -3.06 -26.17
N ARG A 157 -6.90 -2.43 -26.47
CA ARG A 157 -8.04 -2.37 -25.52
C ARG A 157 -8.59 -3.76 -25.18
N PHE A 158 -8.64 -4.64 -26.16
CA PHE A 158 -9.07 -6.02 -25.95
C PHE A 158 -8.04 -6.79 -25.10
N ALA A 159 -6.75 -6.61 -25.38
CA ALA A 159 -5.68 -7.24 -24.61
C ALA A 159 -5.69 -6.78 -23.14
N ASP A 160 -5.91 -5.50 -22.89
CA ASP A 160 -5.99 -4.95 -21.54
C ASP A 160 -7.24 -5.48 -20.80
N GLU A 161 -8.39 -5.60 -21.48
CA GLU A 161 -9.60 -6.20 -20.92
C GLU A 161 -9.41 -7.70 -20.60
N LEU A 162 -8.71 -8.45 -21.45
CA LEU A 162 -8.36 -9.85 -21.18
C LEU A 162 -7.50 -9.95 -19.93
N MET A 163 -6.47 -9.11 -19.80
CA MET A 163 -5.60 -9.08 -18.64
C MET A 163 -6.36 -8.72 -17.35
N ARG A 164 -7.30 -7.77 -17.45
CA ARG A 164 -8.15 -7.37 -16.33
C ARG A 164 -9.00 -8.54 -15.83
N ARG A 165 -9.71 -9.23 -16.75
CA ARG A 165 -10.55 -10.39 -16.39
C ARG A 165 -9.74 -11.55 -15.83
N ALA A 166 -8.56 -11.79 -16.39
CA ALA A 166 -7.67 -12.83 -15.87
C ALA A 166 -7.19 -12.51 -14.44
N ALA A 167 -6.91 -11.22 -14.17
CA ALA A 167 -6.52 -10.77 -12.84
C ALA A 167 -7.67 -10.87 -11.84
N GLU A 168 -8.90 -10.51 -12.24
CA GLU A 168 -10.10 -10.64 -11.40
C GLU A 168 -10.34 -12.12 -11.03
N ALA A 169 -10.36 -13.01 -12.01
CA ALA A 169 -10.51 -14.45 -11.77
C ALA A 169 -9.40 -15.02 -10.86
N LEU A 170 -8.17 -14.51 -11.02
CA LEU A 170 -7.06 -14.92 -10.18
C LEU A 170 -7.24 -14.43 -8.74
N GLN A 171 -7.67 -13.19 -8.54
CA GLN A 171 -7.88 -12.63 -7.20
C GLN A 171 -9.02 -13.30 -6.43
N GLU A 172 -10.05 -13.81 -7.11
CA GLU A 172 -11.16 -14.55 -6.50
C GLU A 172 -10.71 -15.87 -5.88
N GLU A 173 -9.68 -16.51 -6.46
CA GLU A 173 -9.19 -17.82 -6.05
C GLU A 173 -7.98 -17.78 -5.10
N LEU A 174 -7.29 -16.62 -5.00
CA LEU A 174 -6.06 -16.52 -4.23
C LEU A 174 -6.34 -16.20 -2.75
N PRO A 175 -5.59 -16.86 -1.84
CA PRO A 175 -5.54 -16.44 -0.44
C PRO A 175 -5.05 -14.99 -0.26
N SER A 176 -5.47 -14.35 0.82
CA SER A 176 -5.16 -12.93 1.08
C SER A 176 -3.69 -12.63 1.37
N ASP A 177 -2.89 -13.65 1.71
CA ASP A 177 -1.46 -13.57 2.00
C ASP A 177 -0.57 -13.73 0.75
N VAL A 178 -1.16 -14.07 -0.40
CA VAL A 178 -0.45 -14.18 -1.67
C VAL A 178 -0.33 -12.81 -2.33
N VAL A 179 0.88 -12.42 -2.68
CA VAL A 179 1.12 -11.20 -3.46
C VAL A 179 0.98 -11.52 -4.95
N ALA A 180 -0.09 -11.03 -5.57
CA ALA A 180 -0.29 -11.11 -7.01
C ALA A 180 0.11 -9.78 -7.66
N ALA A 181 1.01 -9.83 -8.65
CA ALA A 181 1.52 -8.66 -9.34
C ALA A 181 1.46 -8.81 -10.86
N ARG A 182 1.26 -7.68 -11.56
CA ARG A 182 1.44 -7.64 -13.01
C ARG A 182 2.92 -7.52 -13.35
N VAL A 183 3.40 -8.38 -14.24
CA VAL A 183 4.79 -8.42 -14.73
C VAL A 183 4.79 -8.25 -16.25
N GLY A 184 5.34 -7.14 -16.70
CA GLY A 184 5.28 -6.78 -18.10
C GLY A 184 3.85 -6.62 -18.61
N ARG A 185 3.65 -6.78 -19.94
CA ARG A 185 2.34 -6.54 -20.57
C ARG A 185 1.38 -7.70 -20.45
N PHE A 186 1.86 -8.93 -20.59
CA PHE A 186 1.07 -10.15 -20.69
C PHE A 186 1.41 -11.17 -19.63
N GLY A 187 2.01 -10.74 -18.54
CA GLY A 187 2.42 -11.59 -17.44
C GLY A 187 1.82 -11.18 -16.11
N MET A 188 1.70 -12.16 -15.23
CA MET A 188 1.39 -12.02 -13.83
C MET A 188 2.33 -12.89 -13.02
N ALA A 189 2.65 -12.46 -11.82
CA ALA A 189 3.46 -13.22 -10.88
C ALA A 189 2.72 -13.37 -9.57
N LEU A 190 2.86 -14.53 -8.95
CA LEU A 190 2.35 -14.84 -7.61
C LEU A 190 3.53 -15.14 -6.72
N LEU A 191 3.63 -14.45 -5.61
CA LEU A 191 4.58 -14.73 -4.53
C LEU A 191 3.81 -15.44 -3.41
N LEU A 192 4.24 -16.67 -3.12
CA LEU A 192 3.64 -17.60 -2.16
C LEU A 192 4.51 -17.73 -0.93
#